data_e9500d4adb6f803557f803c8ee5dba02
#
_entry.id   e9500d4adb6f803557f803c8ee5dba02
#
_cell.length_a   1.000
_cell.length_b   1.000
_cell.length_c   1.000
_cell.angle_alpha   90.00
_cell.angle_beta   90.00
_cell.angle_gamma   90.00
#
_symmetry.space_group_name_H-M   'P 1'
#
loop_
_entity.id
_entity.type
_entity.pdbx_description
1 polymer ?
#
loop_
_entity_poly.entity_id
_entity_poly.type
_entity_poly.pdbx_seq_one_letter_code
_entity_poly.pdbx_strand_id
1 'polypeptide(L)'
;MLNGRIFLMLNRRTVLSNATLPIFLLSLCAFSFAASESNGVESEPKEGAPGRFETETWIAVDLPFVSNKSYGEGEQLYARFDATFTNPATGTSLTIPGFWDGEGTFVVRFAPTETGEWDYATAAPDDPDLDGKTGKVVATPYSGDLEIYKRGFVTTNGSKHFVYADGTPFFYLGDTHWNMYQEEFDSPGPYAGETGATSHFKYIVDKRVEQGFTVYQSEPIGTKANLTDGKLDASDVAAFKLNDRYYQYLAEKGLVHANAEFFFSSSMSKAIAEDERYLEAISRYWVARYSAYPVMWTLAQEADNDFYRERNDQQFYDYSDNPWAKVAEFIHKYDAYRRPLSCHQENTSYTTVTGAGSCASNRDNGGKSAFYSDDVTTRTGHNWWAAQWSPNVAGQANCAVARDYWESGKVAINYEGRYCNLWTKNAGARMQSWIATLSGFAGVGYGAADIWLYDGHYDLDTTSNDGLDTITPEDKATRWNAAVEFESAWQQGVMRRFFERFDWQNLKPDFNDGNIFKPDQAFYVAASVGNETYVVYLYRRSKNSGAVLGMDPDRSYDASWFDPRTGETVEIGEIRPDAQGTWQAPEKPAADDYVLFLKKK
;
A
#
# COMPACT_ATOMS: atom_id res chain seq x y z
N MET A 1 -27.78 -6.90 -9.69
CA MET A 1 -28.47 -5.97 -8.77
C MET A 1 -28.35 -6.46 -7.34
N LEU A 2 -27.12 -6.55 -6.78
CA LEU A 2 -26.93 -7.00 -5.38
C LEU A 2 -25.63 -6.47 -4.73
N ASN A 3 -24.89 -5.59 -5.36
CA ASN A 3 -23.60 -5.11 -4.82
C ASN A 3 -23.65 -3.75 -4.11
N GLY A 4 -24.82 -3.16 -3.91
CA GLY A 4 -24.96 -1.83 -3.32
C GLY A 4 -25.28 -1.77 -1.81
N ARG A 5 -25.08 -2.84 -1.02
CA ARG A 5 -25.57 -2.87 0.37
C ARG A 5 -24.52 -3.07 1.48
N ILE A 6 -23.26 -3.18 1.16
CA ILE A 6 -22.24 -3.60 2.16
C ILE A 6 -21.82 -2.50 3.14
N PHE A 7 -21.99 -1.22 2.80
CA PHE A 7 -21.51 -0.11 3.65
C PHE A 7 -22.53 0.53 4.61
N LEU A 8 -23.71 -0.04 4.78
CA LEU A 8 -24.83 0.64 5.48
C LEU A 8 -25.00 0.34 6.98
N MET A 9 -24.07 -0.38 7.65
CA MET A 9 -24.31 -0.84 9.03
C MET A 9 -23.42 -0.26 10.14
N LEU A 10 -22.68 0.80 9.92
CA LEU A 10 -21.87 1.40 11.01
C LEU A 10 -22.53 2.57 11.77
N ASN A 11 -23.83 2.79 11.64
CA ASN A 11 -24.55 3.82 12.42
C ASN A 11 -25.65 3.24 13.31
N ARG A 12 -25.28 2.41 14.28
CA ARG A 12 -26.17 2.14 15.44
C ARG A 12 -25.63 2.80 16.69
N ARG A 13 -26.28 3.90 17.08
CA ARG A 13 -26.14 4.54 18.38
C ARG A 13 -26.42 3.52 19.48
N THR A 14 -25.42 3.26 20.33
CA THR A 14 -25.61 2.50 21.57
C THR A 14 -26.33 3.38 22.59
N VAL A 15 -27.52 3.00 22.97
CA VAL A 15 -28.26 3.61 24.07
C VAL A 15 -27.65 3.12 25.38
N LEU A 16 -27.04 4.02 26.12
CA LEU A 16 -26.55 3.77 27.49
C LEU A 16 -27.74 3.60 28.43
N SER A 17 -27.91 2.41 29.00
CA SER A 17 -28.76 2.20 30.15
C SER A 17 -27.95 2.35 31.44
N ASN A 18 -28.37 3.27 32.28
CA ASN A 18 -27.85 3.49 33.64
C ASN A 18 -28.03 2.26 34.53
N ALA A 19 -26.93 1.73 35.07
CA ALA A 19 -26.97 0.86 36.23
C ALA A 19 -25.91 1.30 37.25
N THR A 20 -26.41 1.56 38.44
CA THR A 20 -25.73 2.06 39.64
C THR A 20 -24.70 1.08 40.20
N LEU A 21 -23.50 1.57 40.51
CA LEU A 21 -22.46 0.84 41.27
C LEU A 21 -22.74 0.89 42.78
N PRO A 22 -22.32 -0.12 43.54
CA PRO A 22 -21.89 0.07 44.91
C PRO A 22 -20.38 0.08 45.07
N ILE A 23 -19.96 1.02 45.88
CA ILE A 23 -18.56 1.27 46.31
C ILE A 23 -18.12 0.14 47.27
N PHE A 24 -16.98 -0.50 47.01
CA PHE A 24 -16.22 -1.24 48.02
C PHE A 24 -14.79 -0.70 48.09
N LEU A 25 -14.47 -0.17 49.28
CA LEU A 25 -13.10 0.13 49.70
C LEU A 25 -12.37 -1.18 50.04
N LEU A 26 -11.17 -1.39 49.50
CA LEU A 26 -10.21 -2.30 50.13
C LEU A 26 -8.75 -1.87 49.83
N SER A 27 -8.13 -1.44 50.90
CA SER A 27 -6.75 -1.67 51.42
C SER A 27 -5.58 -1.85 50.48
N LEU A 28 -4.62 -0.88 50.56
CA LEU A 28 -3.26 -0.96 50.05
C LEU A 28 -2.50 -2.13 50.69
N CYS A 29 -1.86 -2.94 49.82
CA CYS A 29 -0.64 -3.67 50.18
C CYS A 29 0.39 -3.36 49.07
N ALA A 30 1.45 -2.66 49.45
CA ALA A 30 2.61 -2.39 48.61
C ALA A 30 3.47 -3.65 48.48
N PHE A 31 3.64 -4.14 47.27
CA PHE A 31 4.74 -5.05 46.91
C PHE A 31 5.61 -4.37 45.87
N SER A 32 6.83 -4.04 46.27
CA SER A 32 7.90 -3.61 45.36
C SER A 32 8.37 -4.81 44.53
N PHE A 33 8.13 -4.77 43.24
CA PHE A 33 8.86 -5.60 42.29
C PHE A 33 9.85 -4.70 41.53
N ALA A 34 11.12 -5.07 41.63
CA ALA A 34 12.17 -4.48 40.82
C ALA A 34 11.93 -4.84 39.36
N ALA A 35 11.61 -3.84 38.53
CA ALA A 35 11.60 -3.97 37.11
C ALA A 35 13.04 -3.94 36.58
N SER A 36 13.44 -4.99 35.87
CA SER A 36 14.64 -4.96 35.05
C SER A 36 14.34 -4.07 33.84
N GLU A 37 14.99 -2.92 33.75
CA GLU A 37 14.97 -2.03 32.60
C GLU A 37 15.60 -2.76 31.41
N SER A 38 14.78 -3.11 30.44
CA SER A 38 15.24 -3.36 29.07
C SER A 38 15.40 -1.99 28.39
N ASN A 39 16.64 -1.59 28.16
CA ASN A 39 17.00 -0.38 27.45
C ASN A 39 16.48 -0.45 26.00
N GLY A 40 15.28 0.03 25.78
CA GLY A 40 14.86 0.57 24.49
C GLY A 40 15.57 1.91 24.34
N VAL A 41 16.50 2.00 23.41
CA VAL A 41 17.15 3.26 23.05
C VAL A 41 16.11 4.11 22.32
N GLU A 42 15.34 4.91 23.06
CA GLU A 42 14.79 6.16 22.51
C GLU A 42 16.01 7.05 22.25
N SER A 43 16.41 7.16 21.00
CA SER A 43 17.37 8.17 20.59
C SER A 43 16.67 9.53 20.63
N GLU A 44 16.66 10.17 21.79
CA GLU A 44 16.42 11.60 21.84
C GLU A 44 17.43 12.28 20.89
N PRO A 45 16.98 13.23 20.03
CA PRO A 45 17.90 13.97 19.19
C PRO A 45 18.93 14.63 20.11
N LYS A 46 20.20 14.35 19.90
CA LYS A 46 21.27 15.04 20.61
C LYS A 46 21.12 16.51 20.25
N GLU A 47 20.80 17.34 21.24
CA GLU A 47 20.81 18.79 21.11
C GLU A 47 22.20 19.23 20.63
N GLY A 48 22.31 19.42 19.31
CA GLY A 48 23.42 20.13 18.69
C GLY A 48 23.34 21.61 19.04
N ALA A 49 24.35 22.38 18.63
CA ALA A 49 24.29 23.84 18.71
C ALA A 49 22.98 24.36 18.11
N PRO A 50 22.37 25.47 18.61
CA PRO A 50 21.12 25.99 18.08
C PRO A 50 21.14 26.06 16.56
N GLY A 51 20.17 25.42 15.89
CA GLY A 51 20.07 25.35 14.44
C GLY A 51 20.91 24.27 13.75
N ARG A 52 21.48 23.29 14.49
CA ARG A 52 22.17 22.13 13.91
C ARG A 52 21.49 20.83 14.34
N PHE A 53 21.11 20.03 13.34
CA PHE A 53 20.48 18.71 13.50
C PHE A 53 21.35 17.63 12.85
N GLU A 54 21.26 16.40 13.34
CA GLU A 54 21.99 15.26 12.82
C GLU A 54 21.04 14.09 12.53
N THR A 55 21.23 13.42 11.40
CA THR A 55 20.48 12.23 11.02
C THR A 55 21.28 11.36 10.06
N GLU A 56 20.74 10.24 9.63
CA GLU A 56 21.27 9.43 8.54
C GLU A 56 20.47 9.71 7.23
N THR A 57 21.06 9.39 6.09
CA THR A 57 20.36 9.51 4.79
C THR A 57 19.04 8.74 4.80
N TRP A 58 17.99 9.37 4.28
CA TRP A 58 16.62 8.87 4.20
C TRP A 58 15.89 8.71 5.53
N ILE A 59 16.53 9.03 6.66
CA ILE A 59 15.88 9.03 7.99
C ILE A 59 15.34 10.42 8.28
N ALA A 60 14.03 10.46 8.59
CA ALA A 60 13.35 11.70 8.92
C ALA A 60 13.89 12.33 10.22
N VAL A 61 14.07 13.65 10.21
CA VAL A 61 14.38 14.46 11.38
C VAL A 61 13.41 15.62 11.46
N ASP A 62 12.90 15.91 12.66
CA ASP A 62 12.00 17.01 12.93
C ASP A 62 12.77 18.25 13.37
N LEU A 63 12.50 19.37 12.71
CA LEU A 63 13.04 20.67 13.03
C LEU A 63 11.89 21.52 13.62
N PRO A 64 11.81 21.68 14.95
CA PRO A 64 10.77 22.47 15.61
C PRO A 64 11.11 23.96 15.57
N PHE A 65 10.07 24.78 15.37
CA PHE A 65 10.10 26.24 15.41
C PHE A 65 8.93 26.73 16.25
N VAL A 66 9.13 27.84 16.96
CA VAL A 66 8.10 28.43 17.83
C VAL A 66 7.67 29.78 17.28
N SER A 67 6.36 29.96 17.16
CA SER A 67 5.72 31.24 16.82
C SER A 67 4.97 31.76 18.03
N ASN A 68 5.13 33.05 18.31
CA ASN A 68 4.34 33.79 19.29
C ASN A 68 3.16 34.55 18.63
N LYS A 69 3.00 34.39 17.31
CA LYS A 69 1.89 35.00 16.57
C LYS A 69 0.57 34.43 17.06
N SER A 70 -0.38 35.29 17.35
CA SER A 70 -1.75 34.90 17.63
C SER A 70 -2.49 34.61 16.33
N TYR A 71 -2.81 33.36 16.09
CA TYR A 71 -3.65 32.91 14.99
C TYR A 71 -5.11 32.83 15.46
N GLY A 72 -6.05 33.10 14.57
CA GLY A 72 -7.46 32.75 14.80
C GLY A 72 -7.67 31.24 14.88
N GLU A 73 -8.82 30.81 15.36
CA GLU A 73 -9.15 29.39 15.44
C GLU A 73 -9.06 28.71 14.06
N GLY A 74 -8.22 27.67 13.94
CA GLY A 74 -7.99 26.93 12.69
C GLY A 74 -7.13 27.65 11.64
N GLU A 75 -6.75 28.92 11.85
CA GLU A 75 -5.95 29.67 10.88
C GLU A 75 -4.49 29.18 10.79
N GLN A 76 -4.01 28.41 11.76
CA GLN A 76 -2.68 27.80 11.73
C GLN A 76 -2.51 26.84 10.54
N LEU A 77 -3.58 26.17 10.10
CA LEU A 77 -3.57 25.33 8.91
C LEU A 77 -3.14 26.10 7.65
N TYR A 78 -3.52 27.38 7.58
CA TYR A 78 -3.26 28.23 6.42
C TYR A 78 -1.93 29.01 6.51
N ALA A 79 -1.16 28.83 7.58
CA ALA A 79 0.15 29.46 7.71
C ALA A 79 1.09 29.00 6.59
N ARG A 80 1.65 29.97 5.85
CA ARG A 80 2.67 29.68 4.83
C ARG A 80 4.02 29.62 5.51
N PHE A 81 4.50 28.40 5.71
CA PHE A 81 5.77 28.10 6.35
C PHE A 81 6.46 26.97 5.60
N ASP A 82 7.61 27.25 5.01
CA ASP A 82 8.43 26.31 4.25
C ASP A 82 9.89 26.43 4.69
N ALA A 83 10.68 25.36 4.50
CA ALA A 83 12.12 25.41 4.63
C ALA A 83 12.78 24.86 3.36
N THR A 84 13.73 25.58 2.81
CA THR A 84 14.55 25.12 1.70
C THR A 84 15.86 24.58 2.23
N PHE A 85 16.12 23.31 1.96
CA PHE A 85 17.35 22.60 2.29
C PHE A 85 18.22 22.50 1.05
N THR A 86 19.48 22.88 1.15
CA THR A 86 20.44 22.81 0.03
C THR A 86 21.71 22.10 0.48
N ASN A 87 22.09 21.07 -0.26
CA ASN A 87 23.40 20.43 -0.09
C ASN A 87 24.43 21.19 -0.96
N PRO A 88 25.33 21.97 -0.38
CA PRO A 88 26.26 22.78 -1.17
C PRO A 88 27.32 21.94 -1.93
N ALA A 89 27.52 20.69 -1.56
CA ALA A 89 28.48 19.82 -2.23
C ALA A 89 27.95 19.28 -3.56
N THR A 90 26.64 19.03 -3.67
CA THR A 90 25.98 18.45 -4.86
C THR A 90 25.12 19.46 -5.60
N GLY A 91 24.69 20.53 -4.93
CA GLY A 91 23.73 21.50 -5.44
C GLY A 91 22.28 21.03 -5.36
N THR A 92 22.02 19.86 -4.78
CA THR A 92 20.65 19.35 -4.55
C THR A 92 19.90 20.28 -3.60
N SER A 93 18.67 20.66 -3.97
CA SER A 93 17.84 21.55 -3.17
C SER A 93 16.40 21.03 -3.10
N LEU A 94 15.84 21.00 -1.87
CA LEU A 94 14.49 20.55 -1.58
C LEU A 94 13.78 21.62 -0.75
N THR A 95 12.58 22.03 -1.17
CA THR A 95 11.72 22.92 -0.38
C THR A 95 10.63 22.09 0.26
N ILE A 96 10.67 21.97 1.58
CA ILE A 96 9.78 21.13 2.38
C ILE A 96 8.78 22.05 3.10
N PRO A 97 7.47 21.83 2.95
CA PRO A 97 6.48 22.56 3.72
C PRO A 97 6.54 22.18 5.20
N GLY A 98 6.39 23.18 6.07
CA GLY A 98 6.20 22.96 7.49
C GLY A 98 4.71 22.79 7.85
N PHE A 99 4.45 22.22 9.01
CA PHE A 99 3.11 21.98 9.53
C PHE A 99 2.98 22.47 10.97
N TRP A 100 1.77 22.89 11.32
CA TRP A 100 1.43 23.20 12.71
C TRP A 100 1.30 21.92 13.53
N ASP A 101 1.98 21.90 14.68
CA ASP A 101 2.04 20.74 15.58
C ASP A 101 1.41 21.03 16.96
N GLY A 102 0.51 21.99 17.02
CA GLY A 102 -0.21 22.37 18.23
C GLY A 102 0.44 23.54 18.97
N GLU A 103 -0.39 24.25 19.74
CA GLU A 103 0.01 25.48 20.42
C GLU A 103 0.72 26.46 19.47
N GLY A 104 1.87 26.99 19.83
CA GLY A 104 2.71 27.83 18.98
C GLY A 104 3.79 27.06 18.19
N THR A 105 3.75 25.74 18.16
CA THR A 105 4.80 24.92 17.55
C THR A 105 4.50 24.61 16.08
N PHE A 106 5.50 24.84 15.24
CA PHE A 106 5.53 24.43 13.83
C PHE A 106 6.74 23.52 13.62
N VAL A 107 6.61 22.51 12.76
CA VAL A 107 7.66 21.52 12.49
C VAL A 107 7.91 21.46 10.99
N VAL A 108 9.18 21.37 10.60
CA VAL A 108 9.60 20.91 9.27
C VAL A 108 10.20 19.52 9.44
N ARG A 109 9.61 18.51 8.81
CA ARG A 109 10.11 17.13 8.83
C ARG A 109 10.90 16.87 7.56
N PHE A 110 12.18 16.61 7.70
CA PHE A 110 13.10 16.48 6.58
C PHE A 110 13.82 15.13 6.59
N ALA A 111 13.90 14.46 5.45
CA ALA A 111 14.74 13.28 5.23
C ALA A 111 15.78 13.62 4.16
N PRO A 112 17.08 13.76 4.52
CA PRO A 112 18.11 14.08 3.54
C PRO A 112 18.30 12.91 2.59
N THR A 113 18.32 13.20 1.28
CA THR A 113 18.46 12.21 0.21
C THR A 113 19.90 11.85 -0.12
N GLU A 114 20.85 12.59 0.43
CA GLU A 114 22.29 12.46 0.18
C GLU A 114 23.05 12.72 1.48
N THR A 115 24.24 12.15 1.58
CA THR A 115 25.16 12.42 2.70
C THR A 115 25.74 13.83 2.63
N GLY A 116 26.14 14.36 3.77
CA GLY A 116 26.82 15.66 3.88
C GLY A 116 26.04 16.70 4.68
N GLU A 117 26.50 17.93 4.63
CA GLU A 117 25.81 19.05 5.26
C GLU A 117 24.75 19.63 4.33
N TRP A 118 23.58 19.87 4.87
CA TRP A 118 22.46 20.54 4.23
C TRP A 118 22.23 21.87 4.94
N ASP A 119 22.46 22.96 4.27
CA ASP A 119 22.07 24.28 4.78
C ASP A 119 20.57 24.47 4.62
N TYR A 120 19.89 25.00 5.65
CA TYR A 120 18.48 25.34 5.50
C TYR A 120 18.19 26.81 5.76
N ALA A 121 17.16 27.31 5.10
CA ALA A 121 16.58 28.62 5.36
C ALA A 121 15.05 28.52 5.32
N THR A 122 14.37 29.10 6.32
CA THR A 122 12.91 29.14 6.37
C THR A 122 12.34 30.37 5.68
N ALA A 123 11.11 30.21 5.16
CA ALA A 123 10.30 31.28 4.60
C ALA A 123 8.89 31.22 5.19
N ALA A 124 8.50 32.29 5.87
CA ALA A 124 7.18 32.47 6.47
C ALA A 124 6.77 33.93 6.41
N PRO A 125 6.34 34.46 5.25
CA PRO A 125 6.21 35.90 5.00
C PRO A 125 5.25 36.61 5.96
N ASP A 126 4.31 35.86 6.54
CA ASP A 126 3.29 36.37 7.45
C ASP A 126 3.62 36.15 8.93
N ASP A 127 4.76 35.50 9.24
CA ASP A 127 5.14 35.17 10.61
C ASP A 127 6.65 35.40 10.86
N PRO A 128 7.06 36.53 11.44
CA PRO A 128 8.47 36.86 11.63
C PRO A 128 9.19 35.93 12.62
N ASP A 129 8.46 35.21 13.48
CA ASP A 129 9.05 34.26 14.38
C ASP A 129 9.50 32.96 13.65
N LEU A 130 8.89 32.68 12.52
CA LEU A 130 9.21 31.52 11.66
C LEU A 130 10.07 31.92 10.45
N ASP A 131 10.03 33.15 10.00
CA ASP A 131 10.70 33.61 8.78
C ASP A 131 12.22 33.80 8.98
N GLY A 132 12.99 33.48 7.93
CA GLY A 132 14.43 33.75 7.85
C GLY A 132 15.29 32.99 8.84
N LYS A 133 14.78 31.91 9.45
CA LYS A 133 15.61 31.06 10.32
C LYS A 133 16.55 30.20 9.47
N THR A 134 17.79 30.09 9.90
CA THR A 134 18.83 29.32 9.18
C THR A 134 19.53 28.35 10.09
N GLY A 135 20.08 27.30 9.52
CA GLY A 135 20.86 26.31 10.24
C GLY A 135 21.33 25.18 9.31
N LYS A 136 21.64 24.04 9.89
CA LYS A 136 22.19 22.88 9.15
C LYS A 136 21.58 21.58 9.60
N VAL A 137 21.41 20.66 8.65
CA VAL A 137 21.21 19.24 8.91
C VAL A 137 22.43 18.48 8.39
N VAL A 138 23.02 17.63 9.25
CA VAL A 138 24.17 16.80 8.88
C VAL A 138 23.68 15.38 8.69
N ALA A 139 23.78 14.89 7.47
CA ALA A 139 23.40 13.55 7.08
C ALA A 139 24.61 12.62 6.97
N THR A 140 24.66 11.59 7.79
CA THR A 140 25.64 10.50 7.65
C THR A 140 25.06 9.37 6.77
N PRO A 141 25.90 8.48 6.19
CA PRO A 141 25.38 7.31 5.53
C PRO A 141 24.52 6.47 6.49
N TYR A 142 23.42 5.90 5.98
CA TYR A 142 22.63 4.96 6.76
C TYR A 142 23.46 3.75 7.18
N SER A 143 23.44 3.45 8.47
CA SER A 143 24.29 2.41 9.09
C SER A 143 23.57 1.09 9.36
N GLY A 144 22.25 1.05 9.22
CA GLY A 144 21.42 -0.13 9.47
C GLY A 144 21.27 -1.07 8.27
N ASP A 145 20.32 -2.01 8.37
CA ASP A 145 20.16 -3.10 7.39
C ASP A 145 18.94 -2.98 6.48
N LEU A 146 18.07 -1.99 6.68
CA LEU A 146 16.85 -1.84 5.89
C LEU A 146 17.15 -1.34 4.47
N GLU A 147 16.73 -2.09 3.47
CA GLU A 147 16.97 -1.77 2.06
C GLU A 147 16.38 -0.41 1.66
N ILE A 148 15.21 -0.05 2.23
CA ILE A 148 14.56 1.23 1.95
C ILE A 148 15.42 2.46 2.30
N TYR A 149 16.33 2.34 3.24
CA TYR A 149 17.26 3.40 3.64
C TYR A 149 18.64 3.25 2.99
N LYS A 150 19.07 2.01 2.71
CA LYS A 150 20.32 1.77 1.96
C LYS A 150 20.23 2.25 0.52
N ARG A 151 19.06 2.02 -0.11
CA ARG A 151 18.81 2.28 -1.53
C ARG A 151 18.02 3.55 -1.79
N GLY A 152 17.49 4.14 -0.74
CA GLY A 152 16.58 5.27 -0.81
C GLY A 152 15.13 4.87 -1.10
N PHE A 153 14.24 5.84 -0.95
CA PHE A 153 12.81 5.60 -1.04
C PHE A 153 12.35 5.14 -2.42
N VAL A 154 11.26 4.38 -2.42
CA VAL A 154 10.66 3.84 -3.64
C VAL A 154 10.13 4.96 -4.54
N THR A 155 10.37 4.82 -5.84
CA THR A 155 9.96 5.75 -6.88
C THR A 155 9.60 5.03 -8.18
N THR A 156 9.27 5.80 -9.23
CA THR A 156 9.09 5.33 -10.59
C THR A 156 10.15 5.94 -11.49
N ASN A 157 10.64 5.19 -12.48
CA ASN A 157 11.66 5.64 -13.44
C ASN A 157 11.22 5.48 -14.90
N GLY A 158 9.92 5.33 -15.14
CA GLY A 158 9.37 5.07 -16.48
C GLY A 158 9.35 3.59 -16.88
N SER A 159 9.84 2.69 -16.03
CA SER A 159 9.67 1.24 -16.20
C SER A 159 8.27 0.79 -15.76
N LYS A 160 7.95 -0.51 -15.97
CA LYS A 160 6.68 -1.12 -15.56
C LYS A 160 6.73 -1.72 -14.14
N HIS A 161 7.73 -1.35 -13.36
CA HIS A 161 7.90 -1.76 -11.97
C HIS A 161 8.42 -0.59 -11.15
N PHE A 162 8.24 -0.65 -9.85
CA PHE A 162 8.85 0.31 -8.93
C PHE A 162 10.34 0.04 -8.78
N VAL A 163 11.07 1.09 -8.45
CA VAL A 163 12.49 1.03 -8.11
C VAL A 163 12.75 1.79 -6.81
N TYR A 164 13.81 1.42 -6.12
CA TYR A 164 14.41 2.29 -5.11
C TYR A 164 15.09 3.50 -5.79
N ALA A 165 15.44 4.51 -5.03
CA ALA A 165 16.09 5.71 -5.56
C ALA A 165 17.42 5.42 -6.27
N ASP A 166 18.12 4.31 -5.94
CA ASP A 166 19.34 3.84 -6.60
C ASP A 166 19.08 3.08 -7.92
N GLY A 167 17.81 2.90 -8.30
CA GLY A 167 17.40 2.18 -9.51
C GLY A 167 17.20 0.68 -9.34
N THR A 168 17.45 0.10 -8.17
CA THR A 168 17.22 -1.31 -7.90
C THR A 168 15.71 -1.62 -7.93
N PRO A 169 15.26 -2.70 -8.61
CA PRO A 169 13.86 -3.07 -8.66
C PRO A 169 13.26 -3.31 -7.27
N PHE A 170 12.05 -2.82 -7.05
CA PHE A 170 11.28 -3.01 -5.83
C PHE A 170 10.06 -3.88 -6.13
N PHE A 171 9.94 -5.03 -5.45
CA PHE A 171 8.77 -5.89 -5.56
C PHE A 171 7.71 -5.42 -4.57
N TYR A 172 6.55 -4.99 -5.10
CA TYR A 172 5.43 -4.54 -4.29
C TYR A 172 4.65 -5.75 -3.76
N LEU A 173 4.69 -5.98 -2.46
CA LEU A 173 3.84 -6.94 -1.76
C LEU A 173 3.17 -6.22 -0.59
N GLY A 174 1.92 -5.81 -0.81
CA GLY A 174 1.12 -5.05 0.15
C GLY A 174 0.17 -5.91 0.96
N ASP A 175 -0.15 -5.46 2.18
CA ASP A 175 -1.27 -5.96 2.98
C ASP A 175 -2.28 -4.84 3.24
N THR A 176 -3.56 -5.16 3.24
CA THR A 176 -4.64 -4.17 3.32
C THR A 176 -5.16 -4.00 4.74
N HIS A 177 -5.12 -2.75 5.22
CA HIS A 177 -5.52 -2.33 6.56
C HIS A 177 -6.41 -1.07 6.49
N TRP A 178 -7.55 -1.18 5.78
CA TRP A 178 -8.43 -0.02 5.55
C TRP A 178 -8.92 0.62 6.86
N ASN A 179 -8.94 -0.11 7.95
CA ASN A 179 -9.31 0.40 9.26
C ASN A 179 -8.11 0.56 10.21
N MET A 180 -6.91 0.93 9.70
CA MET A 180 -5.73 1.16 10.53
C MET A 180 -6.01 2.06 11.74
N TYR A 181 -6.89 3.03 11.59
CA TYR A 181 -7.31 3.92 12.68
C TYR A 181 -8.00 3.20 13.85
N GLN A 182 -8.43 1.95 13.68
CA GLN A 182 -8.97 1.09 14.74
C GLN A 182 -7.90 0.18 15.36
N GLU A 183 -6.74 0.02 14.74
CA GLU A 183 -5.67 -0.79 15.29
C GLU A 183 -5.01 -0.06 16.46
N GLU A 184 -4.95 -0.73 17.62
CA GLU A 184 -4.46 -0.10 18.84
C GLU A 184 -2.94 -0.19 18.93
N PHE A 185 -2.29 0.96 19.18
CA PHE A 185 -0.84 1.06 19.27
C PHE A 185 -0.30 0.66 20.66
N ASP A 186 -1.01 1.02 21.73
CA ASP A 186 -0.55 0.86 23.12
C ASP A 186 -1.28 -0.25 23.89
N SER A 187 -2.11 -1.04 23.21
CA SER A 187 -2.81 -2.17 23.81
C SER A 187 -2.86 -3.37 22.86
N PRO A 188 -3.06 -4.58 23.40
CA PRO A 188 -3.17 -5.79 22.57
C PRO A 188 -4.40 -5.81 21.66
N GLY A 189 -5.32 -4.87 21.82
CA GLY A 189 -6.60 -4.85 21.13
C GLY A 189 -7.57 -5.95 21.59
N PRO A 190 -8.82 -5.90 21.14
CA PRO A 190 -9.77 -6.99 21.38
C PRO A 190 -9.34 -8.23 20.60
N TYR A 191 -9.79 -9.40 21.03
CA TYR A 191 -9.53 -10.69 20.40
C TYR A 191 -8.05 -11.10 20.31
N ALA A 192 -7.15 -10.49 21.07
CA ALA A 192 -5.73 -10.83 21.06
C ALA A 192 -5.45 -12.31 21.42
N GLY A 193 -6.31 -12.90 22.28
CA GLY A 193 -6.18 -14.30 22.66
C GLY A 193 -4.85 -14.61 23.34
N GLU A 194 -4.18 -15.68 22.89
CA GLU A 194 -2.89 -16.14 23.39
C GLU A 194 -1.70 -15.63 22.55
N THR A 195 -1.87 -14.61 21.71
CA THR A 195 -0.81 -14.11 20.83
C THR A 195 0.40 -13.58 21.61
N GLY A 196 0.19 -13.15 22.86
CA GLY A 196 1.21 -12.44 23.63
C GLY A 196 1.43 -10.99 23.18
N ALA A 197 0.58 -10.48 22.28
CA ALA A 197 0.68 -9.12 21.79
C ALA A 197 0.51 -8.11 22.94
N THR A 198 1.37 -7.09 22.96
CA THR A 198 1.25 -5.92 23.83
C THR A 198 0.71 -4.71 23.06
N SER A 199 0.72 -4.78 21.74
CA SER A 199 0.21 -3.81 20.79
C SER A 199 -0.43 -4.57 19.63
N HIS A 200 -1.68 -4.29 19.34
CA HIS A 200 -2.40 -4.85 18.20
C HIS A 200 -1.69 -4.53 16.89
N PHE A 201 -1.47 -3.23 16.63
CA PHE A 201 -0.83 -2.73 15.43
C PHE A 201 0.58 -3.32 15.24
N LYS A 202 1.44 -3.20 16.25
CA LYS A 202 2.84 -3.67 16.15
C LYS A 202 2.92 -5.17 15.89
N TYR A 203 2.04 -5.95 16.55
CA TYR A 203 2.02 -7.40 16.35
C TYR A 203 1.72 -7.78 14.90
N ILE A 204 0.70 -7.15 14.30
CA ILE A 204 0.34 -7.43 12.89
C ILE A 204 1.48 -6.98 11.96
N VAL A 205 2.01 -5.78 12.15
CA VAL A 205 3.12 -5.25 11.35
C VAL A 205 4.35 -6.17 11.41
N ASP A 206 4.77 -6.57 12.61
CA ASP A 206 5.91 -7.47 12.79
C ASP A 206 5.70 -8.81 12.10
N LYS A 207 4.48 -9.35 12.22
CA LYS A 207 4.11 -10.60 11.56
C LYS A 207 4.14 -10.45 10.03
N ARG A 208 3.66 -9.34 9.47
CA ARG A 208 3.72 -9.08 8.02
C ARG A 208 5.16 -8.93 7.51
N VAL A 209 6.03 -8.30 8.29
CA VAL A 209 7.47 -8.26 7.97
C VAL A 209 8.08 -9.66 7.96
N GLU A 210 7.78 -10.51 8.96
CA GLU A 210 8.21 -11.91 9.02
C GLU A 210 7.73 -12.71 7.80
N GLN A 211 6.50 -12.49 7.37
CA GLN A 211 5.89 -13.10 6.21
C GLN A 211 6.46 -12.58 4.87
N GLY A 212 7.21 -11.47 4.90
CA GLY A 212 7.91 -10.94 3.73
C GLY A 212 7.16 -9.83 2.99
N PHE A 213 6.19 -9.20 3.60
CA PHE A 213 5.53 -8.02 3.04
C PHE A 213 6.49 -6.82 2.97
N THR A 214 6.27 -5.96 1.97
CA THR A 214 7.10 -4.76 1.71
C THR A 214 6.31 -3.46 1.81
N VAL A 215 4.98 -3.56 1.75
CA VAL A 215 4.08 -2.41 1.74
C VAL A 215 2.92 -2.64 2.71
N TYR A 216 2.57 -1.59 3.43
CA TYR A 216 1.40 -1.50 4.28
C TYR A 216 0.40 -0.54 3.61
N GLN A 217 -0.80 -1.01 3.27
CA GLN A 217 -1.84 -0.23 2.59
C GLN A 217 -2.91 0.13 3.60
N SER A 218 -3.24 1.42 3.77
CA SER A 218 -4.20 1.80 4.80
C SER A 218 -4.94 3.10 4.54
N GLU A 219 -6.03 3.27 5.29
CA GLU A 219 -6.68 4.54 5.59
C GLU A 219 -6.28 4.94 7.02
N PRO A 220 -5.30 5.84 7.18
CA PRO A 220 -4.62 5.97 8.46
C PRO A 220 -5.35 6.84 9.48
N ILE A 221 -6.17 7.79 9.06
CA ILE A 221 -6.85 8.74 9.95
C ILE A 221 -8.28 8.35 10.26
N GLY A 222 -9.07 7.98 9.24
CA GLY A 222 -10.46 7.60 9.39
C GLY A 222 -11.26 8.56 10.27
N THR A 223 -11.76 8.07 11.40
CA THR A 223 -12.56 8.85 12.35
C THR A 223 -11.76 9.44 13.52
N LYS A 224 -10.44 9.30 13.55
CA LYS A 224 -9.60 9.85 14.64
C LYS A 224 -9.56 11.37 14.65
N ALA A 225 -9.62 12.00 13.47
CA ALA A 225 -9.73 13.44 13.30
C ALA A 225 -11.03 13.81 12.58
N ASN A 226 -11.55 15.00 12.81
CA ASN A 226 -12.76 15.49 12.15
C ASN A 226 -12.43 16.47 11.04
N LEU A 227 -11.75 16.01 10.01
CA LEU A 227 -11.33 16.86 8.88
C LEU A 227 -12.47 17.21 7.91
N THR A 228 -13.65 16.62 8.11
CA THR A 228 -14.83 16.83 7.24
C THR A 228 -15.63 18.08 7.58
N ASP A 229 -15.24 18.81 8.62
CA ASP A 229 -15.83 20.10 8.99
C ASP A 229 -15.11 21.31 8.37
N GLY A 230 -14.08 21.08 7.54
CA GLY A 230 -13.34 22.10 6.80
C GLY A 230 -12.34 22.88 7.65
N LYS A 231 -11.88 22.34 8.76
CA LYS A 231 -10.87 22.97 9.64
C LYS A 231 -9.91 21.92 10.21
N LEU A 232 -8.89 22.41 10.88
CA LEU A 232 -7.94 21.62 11.68
C LEU A 232 -7.83 22.27 13.05
N ASP A 233 -8.21 21.58 14.09
CA ASP A 233 -8.12 22.06 15.47
C ASP A 233 -7.09 21.30 16.32
N ALA A 234 -6.98 21.65 17.60
CA ALA A 234 -6.02 21.01 18.50
C ALA A 234 -6.30 19.53 18.75
N SER A 235 -7.56 19.10 18.67
CA SER A 235 -7.91 17.67 18.83
C SER A 235 -7.51 16.86 17.60
N ASP A 236 -7.62 17.45 16.41
CA ASP A 236 -7.15 16.82 15.18
C ASP A 236 -5.62 16.69 15.18
N VAL A 237 -4.91 17.74 15.63
CA VAL A 237 -3.45 17.67 15.78
C VAL A 237 -3.04 16.60 16.78
N ALA A 238 -3.78 16.41 17.87
CA ALA A 238 -3.51 15.31 18.81
C ALA A 238 -3.70 13.93 18.15
N ALA A 239 -4.72 13.78 17.29
CA ALA A 239 -4.91 12.56 16.50
C ALA A 239 -3.77 12.34 15.49
N PHE A 240 -3.28 13.40 14.83
CA PHE A 240 -2.11 13.32 13.96
C PHE A 240 -0.82 12.94 14.70
N LYS A 241 -0.59 13.47 15.89
CA LYS A 241 0.56 13.06 16.74
C LYS A 241 0.52 11.59 17.10
N LEU A 242 -0.65 11.07 17.42
CA LEU A 242 -0.81 9.63 17.62
C LEU A 242 -0.50 8.88 16.31
N ASN A 243 -1.01 9.36 15.19
CA ASN A 243 -0.81 8.74 13.88
C ASN A 243 0.67 8.75 13.43
N ASP A 244 1.46 9.76 13.79
CA ASP A 244 2.90 9.79 13.53
C ASP A 244 3.63 8.57 14.07
N ARG A 245 3.21 8.04 15.23
CA ARG A 245 3.80 6.84 15.84
C ARG A 245 3.61 5.60 14.96
N TYR A 246 2.49 5.52 14.25
CA TYR A 246 2.23 4.43 13.30
C TYR A 246 3.14 4.55 12.07
N TYR A 247 3.27 5.76 11.49
CA TYR A 247 4.17 6.00 10.36
C TYR A 247 5.62 5.73 10.71
N GLN A 248 6.05 6.21 11.88
CA GLN A 248 7.39 5.95 12.38
C GLN A 248 7.66 4.46 12.54
N TYR A 249 6.73 3.71 13.14
CA TYR A 249 6.91 2.27 13.33
C TYR A 249 6.97 1.49 12.00
N LEU A 250 6.11 1.81 11.03
CA LEU A 250 6.19 1.23 9.69
C LEU A 250 7.54 1.51 9.03
N ALA A 251 8.03 2.74 9.16
CA ALA A 251 9.32 3.16 8.65
C ALA A 251 10.48 2.42 9.33
N GLU A 252 10.45 2.26 10.66
CA GLU A 252 11.41 1.48 11.44
C GLU A 252 11.45 -0.01 11.06
N LYS A 253 10.34 -0.53 10.52
CA LYS A 253 10.25 -1.90 10.00
C LYS A 253 10.62 -2.02 8.53
N GLY A 254 10.94 -0.90 7.87
CA GLY A 254 11.32 -0.87 6.46
C GLY A 254 10.16 -1.04 5.49
N LEU A 255 8.91 -0.91 5.96
CA LEU A 255 7.73 -0.96 5.12
C LEU A 255 7.48 0.38 4.43
N VAL A 256 7.07 0.32 3.17
CA VAL A 256 6.49 1.48 2.47
C VAL A 256 5.03 1.59 2.86
N HIS A 257 4.60 2.77 3.27
CA HIS A 257 3.21 3.02 3.59
C HIS A 257 2.47 3.58 2.38
N ALA A 258 1.71 2.75 1.70
CA ALA A 258 0.75 3.19 0.68
C ALA A 258 -0.49 3.72 1.42
N ASN A 259 -0.47 5.02 1.70
CA ASN A 259 -1.54 5.64 2.46
C ASN A 259 -2.64 6.15 1.54
N ALA A 260 -3.88 5.80 1.88
CA ALA A 260 -5.01 6.18 1.08
C ALA A 260 -5.37 7.65 1.33
N GLU A 261 -5.95 8.02 2.43
CA GLU A 261 -6.61 9.31 2.54
C GLU A 261 -6.44 9.95 3.92
N PHE A 262 -6.60 11.25 3.98
CA PHE A 262 -6.72 11.97 5.24
C PHE A 262 -8.17 12.05 5.74
N PHE A 263 -9.16 11.72 4.93
CA PHE A 263 -10.53 11.37 5.31
C PHE A 263 -11.17 10.46 4.23
N PHE A 264 -12.21 9.72 4.60
CA PHE A 264 -12.86 8.81 3.66
C PHE A 264 -13.34 9.52 2.41
N SER A 265 -13.13 8.89 1.27
CA SER A 265 -13.60 9.39 0.00
C SER A 265 -15.10 9.74 0.04
N SER A 266 -15.93 8.86 0.62
CA SER A 266 -17.36 9.07 0.81
C SER A 266 -17.73 10.16 1.83
N SER A 267 -16.77 10.71 2.56
CA SER A 267 -16.98 11.78 3.54
C SER A 267 -16.75 13.18 2.98
N MET A 268 -16.17 13.30 1.77
CA MET A 268 -15.95 14.59 1.14
C MET A 268 -17.30 15.20 0.72
N SER A 269 -17.79 16.15 1.53
CA SER A 269 -19.03 16.88 1.21
C SER A 269 -18.81 17.86 0.05
N LYS A 270 -19.92 18.29 -0.57
CA LYS A 270 -19.85 19.32 -1.62
C LYS A 270 -19.19 20.60 -1.12
N ALA A 271 -19.49 21.02 0.11
CA ALA A 271 -18.92 22.21 0.70
C ALA A 271 -17.38 22.12 0.83
N ILE A 272 -16.86 20.94 1.23
CA ILE A 272 -15.41 20.69 1.28
C ILE A 272 -14.82 20.63 -0.13
N ALA A 273 -15.48 19.94 -1.06
CA ALA A 273 -15.02 19.79 -2.44
C ALA A 273 -14.92 21.14 -3.18
N GLU A 274 -15.76 22.12 -2.83
CA GLU A 274 -15.78 23.47 -3.38
C GLU A 274 -14.84 24.43 -2.62
N ASP A 275 -14.36 24.05 -1.43
CA ASP A 275 -13.40 24.86 -0.67
C ASP A 275 -11.94 24.53 -1.08
N GLU A 276 -11.53 25.10 -2.19
CA GLU A 276 -10.18 24.91 -2.73
C GLU A 276 -9.08 25.38 -1.76
N ARG A 277 -9.35 26.43 -0.97
CA ARG A 277 -8.41 26.91 0.05
C ARG A 277 -8.17 25.84 1.12
N TYR A 278 -9.23 25.21 1.59
CA TYR A 278 -9.13 24.13 2.57
C TYR A 278 -8.45 22.90 1.98
N LEU A 279 -8.86 22.45 0.79
CA LEU A 279 -8.26 21.27 0.12
C LEU A 279 -6.76 21.47 -0.12
N GLU A 280 -6.34 22.65 -0.55
CA GLU A 280 -4.92 22.96 -0.70
C GLU A 280 -4.19 22.91 0.65
N ALA A 281 -4.74 23.54 1.68
CA ALA A 281 -4.11 23.64 2.99
C ALA A 281 -3.97 22.28 3.67
N ILE A 282 -5.02 21.45 3.66
CA ILE A 282 -5.00 20.12 4.27
C ILE A 282 -4.11 19.15 3.49
N SER A 283 -4.08 19.23 2.16
CA SER A 283 -3.18 18.44 1.33
C SER A 283 -1.71 18.80 1.60
N ARG A 284 -1.42 20.12 1.71
CA ARG A 284 -0.09 20.60 2.09
C ARG A 284 0.32 20.12 3.49
N TYR A 285 -0.61 20.18 4.46
CA TYR A 285 -0.39 19.68 5.81
C TYR A 285 -0.06 18.20 5.84
N TRP A 286 -0.81 17.38 5.07
CA TRP A 286 -0.60 15.95 4.93
C TRP A 286 0.79 15.63 4.36
N VAL A 287 1.17 16.29 3.26
CA VAL A 287 2.49 16.14 2.64
C VAL A 287 3.59 16.59 3.59
N ALA A 288 3.43 17.73 4.24
CA ALA A 288 4.41 18.26 5.20
C ALA A 288 4.70 17.27 6.33
N ARG A 289 3.65 16.58 6.81
CA ARG A 289 3.77 15.68 7.95
C ARG A 289 4.34 14.32 7.58
N TYR A 290 4.04 13.80 6.37
CA TYR A 290 4.31 12.40 6.05
C TYR A 290 5.27 12.14 4.88
N SER A 291 5.58 13.11 4.04
CA SER A 291 6.44 12.87 2.87
C SER A 291 7.89 12.49 3.20
N ALA A 292 8.38 12.81 4.39
CA ALA A 292 9.70 12.44 4.85
C ALA A 292 9.82 10.96 5.29
N TYR A 293 8.71 10.24 5.35
CA TYR A 293 8.68 8.79 5.56
C TYR A 293 8.65 8.03 4.22
N PRO A 294 8.92 6.70 4.22
CA PRO A 294 8.75 5.87 3.04
C PRO A 294 7.25 5.68 2.73
N VAL A 295 6.67 6.60 1.97
CA VAL A 295 5.25 6.62 1.62
C VAL A 295 5.02 6.54 0.11
N MET A 296 3.82 6.09 -0.26
CA MET A 296 3.20 6.23 -1.57
C MET A 296 1.81 6.85 -1.38
N TRP A 297 1.42 7.77 -2.25
CA TRP A 297 0.13 8.44 -2.18
C TRP A 297 -0.90 7.68 -3.01
N THR A 298 -2.00 7.24 -2.39
CA THR A 298 -3.11 6.55 -3.07
C THR A 298 -4.43 7.30 -2.97
N LEU A 299 -4.38 8.55 -2.54
CA LEU A 299 -5.46 9.53 -2.40
C LEU A 299 -6.59 9.06 -1.51
N ALA A 300 -7.53 8.31 -2.10
CA ALA A 300 -8.73 7.84 -1.43
C ALA A 300 -9.11 6.46 -1.93
N GLN A 301 -9.82 5.70 -1.10
CA GLN A 301 -10.39 4.43 -1.49
C GLN A 301 -11.44 4.65 -2.57
N GLU A 302 -11.33 3.92 -3.68
CA GLU A 302 -12.29 3.93 -4.78
C GLU A 302 -12.72 5.35 -5.19
N ALA A 303 -11.73 6.27 -5.32
CA ALA A 303 -11.98 7.70 -5.56
C ALA A 303 -12.72 8.00 -6.87
N ASP A 304 -12.81 7.04 -7.77
CA ASP A 304 -13.53 7.11 -9.04
C ASP A 304 -14.85 6.34 -9.04
N ASN A 305 -15.35 5.93 -7.86
CA ASN A 305 -16.56 5.14 -7.72
C ASN A 305 -17.83 5.97 -7.89
N ASP A 306 -18.82 5.41 -8.60
CA ASP A 306 -20.13 6.02 -8.79
C ASP A 306 -20.94 6.17 -7.49
N PHE A 307 -20.62 5.41 -6.43
CA PHE A 307 -21.40 5.47 -5.20
C PHE A 307 -21.32 6.84 -4.47
N TYR A 308 -20.34 7.66 -4.79
CA TYR A 308 -20.30 9.05 -4.37
C TYR A 308 -21.54 9.82 -4.74
N ARG A 309 -22.07 9.58 -5.93
CA ARG A 309 -23.29 10.22 -6.45
C ARG A 309 -24.49 9.89 -5.59
N GLU A 310 -24.61 8.61 -5.21
CA GLU A 310 -25.78 8.12 -4.48
C GLU A 310 -25.81 8.53 -3.01
N ARG A 311 -24.63 8.64 -2.39
CA ARG A 311 -24.55 8.91 -0.94
C ARG A 311 -24.60 10.37 -0.57
N ASN A 312 -24.05 11.24 -1.42
CA ASN A 312 -23.84 12.65 -1.09
C ASN A 312 -24.66 13.61 -1.95
N ASP A 313 -25.61 13.12 -2.76
CA ASP A 313 -26.32 13.92 -3.79
C ASP A 313 -25.34 14.69 -4.71
N GLN A 314 -24.11 14.22 -4.81
CA GLN A 314 -23.05 14.87 -5.55
C GLN A 314 -22.81 14.14 -6.84
N GLN A 315 -22.82 14.91 -7.91
CA GLN A 315 -22.65 14.39 -9.27
C GLN A 315 -21.24 14.77 -9.75
N PHE A 316 -20.24 13.98 -9.40
CA PHE A 316 -18.95 14.07 -10.06
C PHE A 316 -19.04 13.28 -11.38
N TYR A 317 -19.62 13.91 -12.39
CA TYR A 317 -19.86 13.28 -13.69
C TYR A 317 -18.64 13.22 -14.57
N ASP A 318 -17.69 14.11 -14.33
CA ASP A 318 -16.43 14.22 -15.04
C ASP A 318 -15.28 14.14 -14.05
N TYR A 319 -14.22 13.49 -14.43
CA TYR A 319 -13.00 13.40 -13.61
C TYR A 319 -12.31 14.74 -13.45
N SER A 320 -12.50 15.65 -14.39
CA SER A 320 -12.06 17.04 -14.23
C SER A 320 -12.71 17.73 -13.02
N ASP A 321 -13.92 17.28 -12.65
CA ASP A 321 -14.69 17.82 -11.53
C ASP A 321 -14.51 17.00 -10.25
N ASN A 322 -13.81 15.85 -10.30
CA ASN A 322 -13.56 15.03 -9.14
C ASN A 322 -12.59 15.76 -8.18
N PRO A 323 -12.98 16.04 -6.94
CA PRO A 323 -12.16 16.81 -6.00
C PRO A 323 -10.85 16.11 -5.64
N TRP A 324 -10.78 14.79 -5.76
CA TRP A 324 -9.55 14.04 -5.55
C TRP A 324 -8.49 14.33 -6.61
N ALA A 325 -8.88 14.73 -7.81
CA ALA A 325 -7.94 15.23 -8.80
C ALA A 325 -7.25 16.53 -8.34
N LYS A 326 -7.99 17.44 -7.68
CA LYS A 326 -7.40 18.65 -7.07
C LYS A 326 -6.49 18.31 -5.90
N VAL A 327 -6.91 17.38 -5.04
CA VAL A 327 -6.06 16.89 -3.94
C VAL A 327 -4.74 16.33 -4.48
N ALA A 328 -4.80 15.54 -5.56
CA ALA A 328 -3.61 15.02 -6.22
C ALA A 328 -2.69 16.12 -6.76
N GLU A 329 -3.25 17.15 -7.39
CA GLU A 329 -2.49 18.34 -7.86
C GLU A 329 -1.77 19.03 -6.71
N PHE A 330 -2.44 19.20 -5.55
CA PHE A 330 -1.83 19.82 -4.38
C PHE A 330 -0.76 18.93 -3.76
N ILE A 331 -0.99 17.62 -3.62
CA ILE A 331 0.03 16.68 -3.16
C ILE A 331 1.25 16.75 -4.09
N HIS A 332 1.06 16.66 -5.40
CA HIS A 332 2.14 16.76 -6.38
C HIS A 332 2.89 18.10 -6.30
N LYS A 333 2.17 19.20 -6.04
CA LYS A 333 2.75 20.54 -5.89
C LYS A 333 3.69 20.62 -4.70
N TYR A 334 3.33 20.05 -3.56
CA TYR A 334 4.03 20.21 -2.29
C TYR A 334 5.00 19.06 -1.95
N ASP A 335 4.88 17.90 -2.59
CA ASP A 335 5.79 16.77 -2.35
C ASP A 335 7.13 16.97 -3.08
N ALA A 336 8.11 17.50 -2.35
CA ALA A 336 9.46 17.71 -2.86
C ALA A 336 10.20 16.42 -3.20
N TYR A 337 9.84 15.31 -2.59
CA TYR A 337 10.46 14.00 -2.83
C TYR A 337 9.89 13.27 -4.05
N ARG A 338 8.78 13.76 -4.62
CA ARG A 338 8.13 13.15 -5.80
C ARG A 338 7.77 11.67 -5.58
N ARG A 339 7.13 11.39 -4.45
CA ARG A 339 6.66 10.05 -4.12
C ARG A 339 5.72 9.50 -5.19
N PRO A 340 5.67 8.18 -5.38
CA PRO A 340 4.68 7.58 -6.26
C PRO A 340 3.27 8.01 -5.85
N LEU A 341 2.50 8.50 -6.83
CA LEU A 341 1.15 9.01 -6.62
C LEU A 341 0.17 8.29 -7.54
N SER A 342 -0.90 7.78 -6.97
CA SER A 342 -1.99 7.10 -7.65
C SER A 342 -3.32 7.43 -6.99
N CYS A 343 -4.38 6.88 -7.55
CA CYS A 343 -5.71 6.83 -6.97
C CYS A 343 -6.13 5.37 -6.88
N HIS A 344 -6.66 4.93 -5.74
CA HIS A 344 -7.27 3.62 -5.66
C HIS A 344 -8.53 3.58 -6.52
N GLN A 345 -8.55 2.71 -7.52
CA GLN A 345 -9.66 2.55 -8.45
C GLN A 345 -10.71 1.61 -7.91
N GLU A 346 -11.96 1.81 -8.31
CA GLU A 346 -13.00 0.81 -8.16
C GLU A 346 -12.69 -0.46 -8.98
N ASN A 347 -13.35 -1.55 -8.63
CA ASN A 347 -13.20 -2.85 -9.27
C ASN A 347 -13.37 -2.80 -10.79
N THR A 348 -12.27 -2.91 -11.50
CA THR A 348 -12.21 -2.87 -12.97
C THR A 348 -12.61 -4.18 -13.64
N SER A 349 -12.74 -5.29 -12.90
CA SER A 349 -13.09 -6.59 -13.45
C SER A 349 -14.48 -6.65 -14.09
N TYR A 350 -15.36 -5.74 -13.73
CA TYR A 350 -16.71 -5.67 -14.28
C TYR A 350 -16.80 -4.90 -15.60
N THR A 351 -15.83 -4.09 -15.93
CA THR A 351 -15.97 -3.11 -17.01
C THR A 351 -15.63 -3.65 -18.38
N THR A 352 -14.64 -4.54 -18.45
CA THR A 352 -14.12 -4.99 -19.75
C THR A 352 -14.80 -6.22 -20.30
N VAL A 353 -15.26 -7.16 -19.46
CA VAL A 353 -15.75 -8.45 -19.94
C VAL A 353 -17.26 -8.53 -20.01
N THR A 354 -17.98 -7.94 -19.08
CA THR A 354 -19.44 -8.08 -19.01
C THR A 354 -20.19 -6.86 -19.50
N GLY A 355 -19.53 -5.74 -19.72
CA GLY A 355 -20.18 -4.46 -20.01
C GLY A 355 -21.08 -3.96 -18.88
N ALA A 356 -21.03 -4.60 -17.74
CA ALA A 356 -21.87 -4.34 -16.56
C ALA A 356 -21.04 -3.69 -15.45
N GLY A 357 -20.20 -2.71 -15.80
CA GLY A 357 -19.44 -1.96 -14.82
C GLY A 357 -20.34 -1.18 -13.88
N SER A 358 -20.00 -1.13 -12.61
CA SER A 358 -20.61 -0.25 -11.64
C SER A 358 -20.16 1.20 -11.84
N CYS A 359 -18.99 1.41 -12.42
CA CYS A 359 -18.43 2.72 -12.73
C CYS A 359 -18.45 2.98 -14.24
N ALA A 360 -19.29 3.94 -14.68
CA ALA A 360 -19.40 4.31 -16.08
C ALA A 360 -18.08 4.81 -16.67
N SER A 361 -17.27 5.42 -15.84
CA SER A 361 -15.98 5.96 -16.17
C SER A 361 -14.95 4.92 -16.59
N ASN A 362 -14.97 3.76 -15.98
CA ASN A 362 -14.06 2.68 -16.34
C ASN A 362 -14.37 2.09 -17.72
N ARG A 363 -15.61 2.20 -18.20
CA ARG A 363 -16.01 1.68 -19.51
C ARG A 363 -15.38 2.42 -20.68
N ASP A 364 -15.29 3.73 -20.55
CA ASP A 364 -14.81 4.61 -21.64
C ASP A 364 -13.29 4.53 -21.81
N ASN A 365 -12.58 4.01 -20.82
CA ASN A 365 -11.12 3.88 -20.82
C ASN A 365 -10.62 2.43 -20.89
N GLY A 366 -11.41 1.51 -21.43
CA GLY A 366 -10.98 0.13 -21.65
C GLY A 366 -10.67 -0.63 -20.36
N GLY A 367 -11.36 -0.32 -19.26
CA GLY A 367 -11.17 -0.95 -17.96
C GLY A 367 -10.25 -0.18 -17.01
N LYS A 368 -9.68 0.92 -17.45
CA LYS A 368 -8.95 1.88 -16.60
C LYS A 368 -9.89 3.01 -16.22
N SER A 369 -9.76 3.52 -15.00
CA SER A 369 -10.47 4.72 -14.59
C SER A 369 -10.09 5.92 -15.46
N ALA A 370 -11.06 6.75 -15.82
CA ALA A 370 -10.80 8.02 -16.50
C ALA A 370 -9.96 8.99 -15.65
N PHE A 371 -9.89 8.77 -14.32
CA PHE A 371 -8.95 9.48 -13.44
C PHE A 371 -7.50 9.35 -13.91
N TYR A 372 -7.18 8.32 -14.66
CA TYR A 372 -5.88 8.09 -15.26
C TYR A 372 -5.79 8.49 -16.73
N SER A 373 -6.70 9.31 -17.25
CA SER A 373 -6.55 9.91 -18.56
C SER A 373 -5.26 10.74 -18.64
N ASP A 374 -4.71 10.90 -19.86
CA ASP A 374 -3.44 11.64 -20.04
C ASP A 374 -3.53 13.08 -19.52
N ASP A 375 -4.68 13.73 -19.67
CA ASP A 375 -4.91 15.07 -19.17
C ASP A 375 -4.84 15.11 -17.63
N VAL A 376 -5.59 14.25 -16.96
CA VAL A 376 -5.60 14.17 -15.49
C VAL A 376 -4.21 13.79 -14.97
N THR A 377 -3.57 12.76 -15.53
CA THR A 377 -2.26 12.31 -15.06
C THR A 377 -1.18 13.38 -15.26
N THR A 378 -1.26 14.19 -16.31
CA THR A 378 -0.33 15.31 -16.54
C THR A 378 -0.48 16.39 -15.47
N ARG A 379 -1.71 16.74 -15.10
CA ARG A 379 -1.99 17.77 -14.08
C ARG A 379 -1.68 17.28 -12.66
N THR A 380 -1.99 16.05 -12.36
CA THR A 380 -1.95 15.48 -11.00
C THR A 380 -0.64 14.79 -10.65
N GLY A 381 0.20 14.49 -11.66
CA GLY A 381 1.44 13.77 -11.44
C GLY A 381 1.26 12.25 -11.17
N HIS A 382 0.07 11.69 -11.44
CA HIS A 382 -0.15 10.24 -11.34
C HIS A 382 0.84 9.47 -12.20
N ASN A 383 1.55 8.52 -11.60
CA ASN A 383 2.64 7.80 -12.27
C ASN A 383 2.56 6.27 -12.16
N TRP A 384 1.51 5.72 -11.49
CA TRP A 384 1.27 4.29 -11.41
C TRP A 384 -0.24 3.99 -11.30
N TRP A 385 -0.62 2.72 -11.45
CA TRP A 385 -2.00 2.24 -11.39
C TRP A 385 -2.24 1.43 -10.13
N ALA A 386 -3.10 1.90 -9.24
CA ALA A 386 -3.61 1.14 -8.10
C ALA A 386 -4.93 0.47 -8.51
N ALA A 387 -4.84 -0.67 -9.20
CA ALA A 387 -5.99 -1.37 -9.76
C ALA A 387 -6.70 -2.24 -8.73
N GLN A 388 -8.02 -2.36 -8.86
CA GLN A 388 -8.82 -3.36 -8.15
C GLN A 388 -9.25 -4.44 -9.14
N TRP A 389 -8.55 -5.57 -9.14
CA TRP A 389 -8.77 -6.66 -10.07
C TRP A 389 -8.89 -8.00 -9.36
N SER A 390 -9.96 -8.74 -9.66
CA SER A 390 -10.25 -10.03 -9.06
C SER A 390 -10.22 -11.16 -10.07
N PRO A 391 -9.02 -11.57 -10.54
CA PRO A 391 -8.90 -12.69 -11.46
C PRO A 391 -9.38 -13.99 -10.82
N ASN A 392 -10.11 -14.78 -11.58
CA ASN A 392 -10.56 -16.09 -11.15
C ASN A 392 -10.42 -17.14 -12.26
N VAL A 393 -10.50 -18.40 -11.88
CA VAL A 393 -10.33 -19.55 -12.80
C VAL A 393 -11.41 -19.60 -13.86
N ALA A 394 -12.65 -19.27 -13.51
CA ALA A 394 -13.79 -19.41 -14.41
C ALA A 394 -13.76 -18.39 -15.57
N GLY A 395 -13.20 -17.21 -15.32
CA GLY A 395 -13.09 -16.14 -16.30
C GLY A 395 -11.83 -16.18 -17.16
N GLN A 396 -10.97 -17.23 -17.00
CA GLN A 396 -9.65 -17.25 -17.61
C GLN A 396 -9.02 -15.86 -17.58
N ALA A 397 -8.94 -15.40 -16.35
CA ALA A 397 -8.41 -14.13 -16.01
C ALA A 397 -8.64 -13.12 -17.13
N ASN A 398 -9.52 -12.32 -17.02
CA ASN A 398 -9.73 -11.13 -17.81
C ASN A 398 -8.42 -10.53 -18.34
N CYS A 399 -7.69 -11.31 -19.15
CA CYS A 399 -6.37 -10.93 -19.66
C CYS A 399 -6.44 -9.61 -20.42
N ALA A 400 -7.62 -9.24 -20.92
CA ALA A 400 -7.86 -7.94 -21.51
C ALA A 400 -7.60 -6.79 -20.54
N VAL A 401 -8.08 -6.89 -19.27
CA VAL A 401 -7.82 -5.87 -18.24
C VAL A 401 -6.32 -5.77 -17.95
N ALA A 402 -5.67 -6.91 -17.72
CA ALA A 402 -4.24 -6.93 -17.44
C ALA A 402 -3.42 -6.39 -18.63
N ARG A 403 -3.83 -6.70 -19.86
CA ARG A 403 -3.21 -6.19 -21.09
C ARG A 403 -3.33 -4.67 -21.19
N ASP A 404 -4.49 -4.10 -20.89
CA ASP A 404 -4.70 -2.64 -20.91
C ASP A 404 -3.75 -1.92 -19.95
N TYR A 405 -3.61 -2.44 -18.73
CA TYR A 405 -2.64 -1.89 -17.78
C TYR A 405 -1.20 -2.04 -18.27
N TRP A 406 -0.84 -3.21 -18.79
CA TRP A 406 0.50 -3.44 -19.34
C TRP A 406 0.84 -2.52 -20.52
N GLU A 407 -0.10 -2.31 -21.44
CA GLU A 407 0.05 -1.46 -22.63
C GLU A 407 0.11 0.03 -22.28
N SER A 408 -0.42 0.44 -21.11
CA SER A 408 -0.29 1.81 -20.62
C SER A 408 1.16 2.26 -20.42
N GLY A 409 2.09 1.31 -20.25
CA GLY A 409 3.50 1.58 -20.04
C GLY A 409 3.90 2.03 -18.64
N LYS A 410 2.94 2.28 -17.75
CA LYS A 410 3.18 2.67 -16.34
C LYS A 410 3.25 1.44 -15.45
N VAL A 411 3.76 1.62 -14.23
CA VAL A 411 3.68 0.60 -13.18
C VAL A 411 2.21 0.33 -12.87
N ALA A 412 1.83 -0.94 -12.80
CA ALA A 412 0.50 -1.35 -12.36
C ALA A 412 0.63 -2.37 -11.21
N ILE A 413 -0.18 -2.18 -10.18
CA ILE A 413 -0.29 -3.06 -9.02
C ILE A 413 -1.73 -3.55 -8.95
N ASN A 414 -1.92 -4.85 -8.73
CA ASN A 414 -3.22 -5.33 -8.28
C ASN A 414 -3.40 -4.96 -6.81
N TYR A 415 -3.76 -3.69 -6.57
CA TYR A 415 -3.75 -3.03 -5.28
C TYR A 415 -4.79 -3.61 -4.32
N GLU A 416 -5.95 -4.01 -4.84
CA GLU A 416 -6.99 -4.70 -4.10
C GLU A 416 -7.56 -5.87 -4.93
N GLY A 417 -7.37 -7.07 -4.42
CA GLY A 417 -7.99 -8.28 -4.94
C GLY A 417 -9.10 -8.77 -4.00
N ARG A 418 -9.49 -10.03 -4.14
CA ARG A 418 -10.43 -10.67 -3.21
C ARG A 418 -9.75 -11.00 -1.91
N TYR A 419 -10.44 -10.73 -0.83
CA TYR A 419 -9.97 -11.01 0.52
C TYR A 419 -10.11 -12.49 0.89
N CYS A 420 -9.07 -13.02 1.52
CA CYS A 420 -9.17 -14.32 2.20
C CYS A 420 -10.25 -14.24 3.27
N ASN A 421 -11.06 -15.28 3.37
CA ASN A 421 -12.23 -15.41 4.24
C ASN A 421 -13.42 -14.48 3.96
N LEU A 422 -13.39 -13.68 2.89
CA LEU A 422 -14.57 -12.89 2.48
C LEU A 422 -15.11 -13.38 1.12
N TRP A 423 -14.26 -13.37 0.08
CA TRP A 423 -14.65 -13.77 -1.27
C TRP A 423 -13.83 -14.93 -1.80
N THR A 424 -12.81 -15.35 -1.06
CA THR A 424 -11.95 -16.48 -1.40
C THR A 424 -11.36 -17.11 -0.12
N LYS A 425 -10.59 -18.18 -0.25
CA LYS A 425 -9.79 -18.79 0.81
C LYS A 425 -8.31 -18.78 0.44
N ASN A 426 -7.46 -19.39 1.27
CA ASN A 426 -6.01 -19.41 1.09
C ASN A 426 -5.56 -19.74 -0.34
N ALA A 427 -6.17 -20.76 -0.97
CA ALA A 427 -5.81 -21.17 -2.33
C ALA A 427 -6.18 -20.13 -3.37
N GLY A 428 -7.35 -19.50 -3.26
CA GLY A 428 -7.79 -18.47 -4.20
C GLY A 428 -7.03 -17.15 -4.01
N ALA A 429 -6.71 -16.77 -2.76
CA ALA A 429 -5.87 -15.61 -2.47
C ALA A 429 -4.45 -15.78 -3.07
N ARG A 430 -3.84 -16.97 -2.93
CA ARG A 430 -2.57 -17.29 -3.58
C ARG A 430 -2.69 -17.24 -5.09
N MET A 431 -3.70 -17.90 -5.66
CA MET A 431 -3.93 -17.98 -7.10
C MET A 431 -4.02 -16.60 -7.75
N GLN A 432 -4.82 -15.69 -7.21
CA GLN A 432 -5.00 -14.36 -7.79
C GLN A 432 -3.69 -13.56 -7.81
N SER A 433 -2.84 -13.72 -6.81
CA SER A 433 -1.54 -13.05 -6.74
C SER A 433 -0.57 -13.54 -7.83
N TRP A 434 -0.51 -14.87 -8.04
CA TRP A 434 0.28 -15.44 -9.14
C TRP A 434 -0.25 -15.03 -10.52
N ILE A 435 -1.57 -15.03 -10.70
CA ILE A 435 -2.20 -14.59 -11.95
C ILE A 435 -1.86 -13.13 -12.22
N ALA A 436 -2.02 -12.24 -11.23
CA ALA A 436 -1.75 -10.82 -11.41
C ALA A 436 -0.28 -10.58 -11.78
N THR A 437 0.65 -11.15 -11.05
CA THR A 437 2.09 -10.96 -11.29
C THR A 437 2.51 -11.48 -12.67
N LEU A 438 2.05 -12.67 -13.08
CA LEU A 438 2.36 -13.23 -14.40
C LEU A 438 1.55 -12.60 -15.54
N SER A 439 0.54 -11.79 -15.22
CA SER A 439 -0.18 -10.95 -16.19
C SER A 439 0.38 -9.53 -16.31
N GLY A 440 1.55 -9.26 -15.70
CA GLY A 440 2.28 -8.01 -15.89
C GLY A 440 2.07 -6.95 -14.81
N PHE A 441 1.37 -7.28 -13.72
CA PHE A 441 1.36 -6.41 -12.54
C PHE A 441 2.70 -6.53 -11.80
N ALA A 442 3.25 -5.41 -11.38
CA ALA A 442 4.54 -5.36 -10.67
C ALA A 442 4.43 -5.70 -9.18
N GLY A 443 3.32 -6.27 -8.78
CA GLY A 443 3.04 -6.70 -7.43
C GLY A 443 1.56 -6.71 -7.12
N VAL A 444 1.26 -7.02 -5.87
CA VAL A 444 -0.11 -7.27 -5.39
C VAL A 444 -0.33 -6.70 -4.00
N GLY A 445 -1.57 -6.29 -3.72
CA GLY A 445 -2.12 -6.11 -2.39
C GLY A 445 -2.85 -7.40 -1.98
N TYR A 446 -2.38 -8.02 -0.93
CA TYR A 446 -3.07 -9.10 -0.25
C TYR A 446 -4.06 -8.52 0.76
N GLY A 447 -5.14 -9.24 1.04
CA GLY A 447 -6.06 -8.90 2.10
C GLY A 447 -6.66 -10.13 2.77
N ALA A 448 -6.82 -10.04 4.08
CA ALA A 448 -7.65 -10.94 4.86
C ALA A 448 -8.79 -10.12 5.46
N ALA A 449 -10.03 -10.57 5.27
CA ALA A 449 -11.21 -9.82 5.73
C ALA A 449 -11.15 -9.50 7.23
N ASP A 450 -10.67 -10.46 8.01
CA ASP A 450 -10.61 -10.37 9.47
C ASP A 450 -9.50 -9.43 9.99
N ILE A 451 -8.58 -8.99 9.11
CA ILE A 451 -7.58 -7.97 9.44
C ILE A 451 -8.22 -6.58 9.32
N TRP A 452 -8.84 -6.23 8.19
CA TRP A 452 -9.41 -4.90 8.02
C TRP A 452 -10.83 -4.76 8.61
N LEU A 453 -11.63 -5.82 8.67
CA LEU A 453 -12.92 -5.85 9.36
C LEU A 453 -12.78 -6.09 10.86
N TYR A 454 -11.61 -6.59 11.30
CA TYR A 454 -11.14 -6.59 12.66
C TYR A 454 -11.96 -7.41 13.67
N ASP A 455 -13.26 -7.24 13.75
CA ASP A 455 -14.16 -7.94 14.66
C ASP A 455 -15.00 -9.05 13.99
N GLY A 456 -14.72 -9.32 12.71
CA GLY A 456 -15.38 -10.33 11.89
C GLY A 456 -16.46 -9.77 10.97
N HIS A 457 -16.92 -10.62 10.07
CA HIS A 457 -17.74 -10.22 8.92
C HIS A 457 -19.03 -11.06 8.77
N TYR A 458 -19.68 -11.38 9.88
CA TYR A 458 -20.85 -12.27 9.91
C TYR A 458 -22.00 -11.88 8.98
N ASP A 459 -22.18 -10.58 8.76
CA ASP A 459 -23.32 -10.05 8.02
C ASP A 459 -23.04 -9.89 6.51
N LEU A 460 -21.83 -10.19 6.06
CA LEU A 460 -21.47 -10.08 4.65
C LEU A 460 -21.91 -11.33 3.88
N ASP A 461 -22.51 -11.12 2.69
CA ASP A 461 -22.84 -12.21 1.78
C ASP A 461 -21.54 -12.69 1.11
N THR A 462 -21.03 -13.82 1.59
CA THR A 462 -19.73 -14.34 1.21
C THR A 462 -19.86 -15.65 0.47
N THR A 463 -20.21 -15.59 -0.80
CA THR A 463 -20.07 -16.73 -1.69
C THR A 463 -18.69 -16.75 -2.29
N SER A 464 -17.95 -17.84 -2.12
CA SER A 464 -16.71 -18.06 -2.85
C SER A 464 -17.00 -18.07 -4.34
N ASN A 465 -16.40 -17.13 -5.08
CA ASN A 465 -16.60 -17.00 -6.52
C ASN A 465 -15.58 -17.81 -7.36
N ASP A 466 -14.62 -18.47 -6.72
CA ASP A 466 -13.67 -19.31 -7.44
C ASP A 466 -14.22 -20.72 -7.75
N GLY A 467 -15.38 -21.05 -7.18
CA GLY A 467 -16.09 -22.30 -7.39
C GLY A 467 -15.39 -23.52 -6.78
N LEU A 468 -14.42 -23.30 -5.89
CA LEU A 468 -13.54 -24.35 -5.35
C LEU A 468 -13.62 -24.46 -3.84
N ASP A 469 -13.81 -23.33 -3.17
CA ASP A 469 -13.88 -23.25 -1.73
C ASP A 469 -15.20 -22.57 -1.30
N THR A 470 -15.70 -22.97 -0.15
CA THR A 470 -16.91 -22.37 0.45
C THR A 470 -16.50 -21.64 1.72
N ILE A 471 -16.94 -20.39 1.84
CA ILE A 471 -16.79 -19.63 3.08
C ILE A 471 -17.85 -20.13 4.07
N THR A 472 -17.39 -20.68 5.18
CA THR A 472 -18.27 -21.26 6.21
C THR A 472 -18.61 -20.25 7.31
N PRO A 473 -19.60 -20.53 8.17
CA PRO A 473 -19.85 -19.70 9.36
C PRO A 473 -18.63 -19.62 10.29
N GLU A 474 -17.84 -20.68 10.39
CA GLU A 474 -16.62 -20.70 11.19
C GLU A 474 -15.56 -19.77 10.58
N ASP A 475 -15.42 -19.73 9.25
CA ASP A 475 -14.54 -18.77 8.57
C ASP A 475 -14.96 -17.34 8.92
N LYS A 476 -16.26 -17.04 8.86
CA LYS A 476 -16.82 -15.73 9.21
C LYS A 476 -16.64 -15.36 10.68
N ALA A 477 -16.44 -16.34 11.56
CA ALA A 477 -16.17 -16.16 12.97
C ALA A 477 -14.71 -15.88 13.31
N THR A 478 -13.81 -16.01 12.33
CA THR A 478 -12.38 -15.75 12.51
C THR A 478 -12.16 -14.31 12.99
N ARG A 479 -11.09 -14.11 13.74
CA ARG A 479 -10.65 -12.81 14.25
C ARG A 479 -9.22 -12.54 13.81
N TRP A 480 -8.79 -11.30 13.92
CA TRP A 480 -7.48 -10.86 13.46
C TRP A 480 -6.32 -11.72 13.99
N ASN A 481 -6.40 -12.18 15.24
CA ASN A 481 -5.37 -12.98 15.89
C ASN A 481 -5.13 -14.34 15.24
N ALA A 482 -6.14 -14.89 14.56
CA ALA A 482 -6.01 -16.11 13.74
C ALA A 482 -5.72 -15.75 12.27
N ALA A 483 -6.36 -14.69 11.76
CA ALA A 483 -6.23 -14.29 10.36
C ALA A 483 -4.81 -13.83 10.00
N VAL A 484 -4.08 -13.25 10.94
CA VAL A 484 -2.68 -12.84 10.75
C VAL A 484 -1.77 -14.02 10.40
N GLU A 485 -2.13 -15.26 10.80
CA GLU A 485 -1.39 -16.49 10.55
C GLU A 485 -1.93 -17.30 9.36
N PHE A 486 -2.82 -16.76 8.54
CA PHE A 486 -3.33 -17.48 7.38
C PHE A 486 -2.20 -17.97 6.47
N GLU A 487 -2.31 -19.23 6.01
CA GLU A 487 -1.34 -19.80 5.08
C GLU A 487 -1.12 -18.93 3.85
N SER A 488 -2.19 -18.31 3.34
CA SER A 488 -2.10 -17.43 2.17
C SER A 488 -1.21 -16.22 2.40
N ALA A 489 -1.13 -15.66 3.61
CA ALA A 489 -0.22 -14.57 3.93
C ALA A 489 1.26 -15.03 3.85
N TRP A 490 1.59 -16.19 4.42
CA TRP A 490 2.92 -16.79 4.29
C TRP A 490 3.28 -17.11 2.84
N GLN A 491 2.30 -17.59 2.08
CA GLN A 491 2.46 -17.95 0.67
C GLN A 491 2.70 -16.74 -0.24
N GLN A 492 2.27 -15.54 0.16
CA GLN A 492 2.66 -14.30 -0.53
C GLN A 492 4.18 -14.08 -0.46
N GLY A 493 4.76 -14.25 0.71
CA GLY A 493 6.22 -14.16 0.86
C GLY A 493 6.97 -15.25 0.10
N VAL A 494 6.40 -16.47 -0.01
CA VAL A 494 6.94 -17.54 -0.87
C VAL A 494 6.97 -17.08 -2.32
N MET A 495 5.88 -16.47 -2.81
CA MET A 495 5.79 -15.93 -4.16
C MET A 495 6.84 -14.82 -4.40
N ARG A 496 6.92 -13.84 -3.52
CA ARG A 496 7.91 -12.77 -3.64
C ARG A 496 9.33 -13.31 -3.74
N ARG A 497 9.73 -14.18 -2.80
CA ARG A 497 11.06 -14.81 -2.82
C ARG A 497 11.32 -15.64 -4.06
N PHE A 498 10.30 -16.23 -4.69
CA PHE A 498 10.45 -16.91 -5.97
C PHE A 498 10.84 -15.94 -7.07
N PHE A 499 10.11 -14.83 -7.23
CA PHE A 499 10.39 -13.85 -8.28
C PHE A 499 11.75 -13.17 -8.09
N GLU A 500 12.14 -12.85 -6.88
CA GLU A 500 13.44 -12.22 -6.57
C GLU A 500 14.67 -13.12 -6.87
N ARG A 501 14.49 -14.37 -7.31
CA ARG A 501 15.60 -15.26 -7.72
C ARG A 501 16.16 -14.96 -9.11
N PHE A 502 15.47 -14.17 -9.92
CA PHE A 502 15.83 -13.87 -11.31
C PHE A 502 15.35 -12.45 -11.70
N ASP A 503 15.64 -12.04 -12.91
CA ASP A 503 15.28 -10.70 -13.41
C ASP A 503 13.77 -10.57 -13.70
N TRP A 504 12.94 -10.75 -12.68
CA TRP A 504 11.48 -10.75 -12.74
C TRP A 504 10.89 -9.47 -13.36
N GLN A 505 11.55 -8.34 -13.16
CA GLN A 505 11.17 -7.03 -13.69
C GLN A 505 11.17 -6.97 -15.23
N ASN A 506 11.82 -7.95 -15.88
CA ASN A 506 11.89 -8.11 -17.33
C ASN A 506 10.89 -9.13 -17.88
N LEU A 507 10.04 -9.74 -17.02
CA LEU A 507 9.00 -10.67 -17.46
C LEU A 507 8.02 -9.99 -18.41
N LYS A 508 7.71 -10.67 -19.50
CA LYS A 508 6.66 -10.28 -20.46
C LYS A 508 5.53 -11.31 -20.39
N PRO A 509 4.31 -10.89 -20.08
CA PRO A 509 3.16 -11.79 -19.98
C PRO A 509 2.73 -12.34 -21.35
N ASP A 510 2.26 -13.59 -21.37
CA ASP A 510 1.67 -14.23 -22.54
C ASP A 510 0.21 -13.79 -22.77
N PHE A 511 -0.46 -13.30 -21.75
CA PHE A 511 -1.90 -12.98 -21.73
C PHE A 511 -2.80 -14.13 -22.22
N ASN A 512 -2.33 -15.38 -22.09
CA ASN A 512 -2.99 -16.58 -22.59
C ASN A 512 -3.16 -16.62 -24.12
N ASP A 513 -2.33 -15.89 -24.87
CA ASP A 513 -2.29 -15.92 -26.33
C ASP A 513 -1.70 -17.24 -26.88
N GLY A 514 -1.09 -18.06 -26.00
CA GLY A 514 -0.48 -19.33 -26.38
C GLY A 514 0.86 -19.19 -27.11
N ASN A 515 1.57 -18.06 -26.93
CA ASN A 515 2.89 -17.84 -27.53
C ASN A 515 4.02 -18.42 -26.68
N ILE A 516 3.82 -18.51 -25.35
CA ILE A 516 4.83 -19.01 -24.40
C ILE A 516 4.50 -20.44 -23.98
N PHE A 517 3.22 -20.75 -23.79
CA PHE A 517 2.80 -22.05 -23.29
C PHE A 517 1.49 -22.52 -23.93
N LYS A 518 1.43 -23.79 -24.31
CA LYS A 518 0.23 -24.44 -24.83
C LYS A 518 -0.18 -25.56 -23.87
N PRO A 519 -1.25 -25.38 -23.08
CA PRO A 519 -1.69 -26.38 -22.12
C PRO A 519 -2.32 -27.58 -22.80
N ASP A 520 -2.14 -28.77 -22.23
CA ASP A 520 -2.85 -29.98 -22.66
C ASP A 520 -4.33 -29.92 -22.23
N GLN A 521 -4.56 -29.46 -21.02
CA GLN A 521 -5.88 -29.21 -20.43
C GLN A 521 -5.72 -28.16 -19.34
N ALA A 522 -6.68 -27.27 -19.24
CA ALA A 522 -6.84 -26.39 -18.11
C ALA A 522 -6.16 -25.03 -18.16
N PHE A 523 -6.41 -24.33 -17.09
CA PHE A 523 -6.07 -22.97 -16.82
C PHE A 523 -4.58 -22.78 -16.51
N TYR A 524 -3.97 -21.82 -17.16
CA TYR A 524 -2.58 -21.42 -16.92
C TYR A 524 -2.44 -19.91 -17.01
N VAL A 525 -1.34 -19.40 -16.48
CA VAL A 525 -0.82 -18.06 -16.79
C VAL A 525 0.67 -18.17 -16.97
N ALA A 526 1.20 -17.54 -18.02
CA ALA A 526 2.61 -17.65 -18.37
C ALA A 526 3.23 -16.28 -18.65
N ALA A 527 4.52 -16.17 -18.31
CA ALA A 527 5.36 -15.04 -18.66
C ALA A 527 6.78 -15.53 -18.94
N SER A 528 7.57 -14.74 -19.70
CA SER A 528 8.96 -15.07 -19.97
C SER A 528 9.87 -13.83 -20.00
N VAL A 529 11.15 -14.03 -19.73
CA VAL A 529 12.21 -13.06 -20.03
C VAL A 529 12.86 -13.50 -21.34
N GLY A 530 12.30 -13.05 -22.44
CA GLY A 530 12.72 -13.50 -23.77
C GLY A 530 12.70 -15.02 -23.90
N ASN A 531 13.81 -15.59 -24.37
CA ASN A 531 14.04 -17.05 -24.38
C ASN A 531 15.00 -17.53 -23.27
N GLU A 532 15.20 -16.72 -22.21
CA GLU A 532 16.13 -17.00 -21.12
C GLU A 532 15.43 -17.67 -19.92
N THR A 533 14.23 -17.21 -19.59
CA THR A 533 13.48 -17.67 -18.41
C THR A 533 12.01 -17.82 -18.76
N TYR A 534 11.41 -18.92 -18.35
CA TYR A 534 9.97 -19.19 -18.51
C TYR A 534 9.35 -19.49 -17.16
N VAL A 535 8.21 -18.86 -16.88
CA VAL A 535 7.43 -19.06 -15.66
C VAL A 535 5.99 -19.36 -16.06
N VAL A 536 5.49 -20.55 -15.73
CA VAL A 536 4.13 -20.96 -16.05
C VAL A 536 3.44 -21.44 -14.78
N TYR A 537 2.44 -20.72 -14.33
CA TYR A 537 1.58 -21.11 -13.23
C TYR A 537 0.44 -21.99 -13.75
N LEU A 538 0.35 -23.22 -13.25
CA LEU A 538 -0.68 -24.19 -13.56
C LEU A 538 -1.56 -24.43 -12.35
N TYR A 539 -2.84 -24.14 -12.50
CA TYR A 539 -3.80 -24.18 -11.42
C TYR A 539 -4.11 -25.61 -10.92
N ARG A 540 -4.60 -25.71 -9.66
CA ARG A 540 -5.08 -26.96 -9.07
C ARG A 540 -6.29 -27.50 -9.85
N ARG A 541 -6.55 -28.72 -9.97
CA ARG A 541 -7.70 -29.53 -10.43
C ARG A 541 -7.25 -30.86 -11.03
N SER A 542 -6.10 -30.91 -11.67
CA SER A 542 -5.60 -32.11 -12.33
C SER A 542 -4.07 -32.09 -12.39
N LYS A 543 -3.47 -33.23 -12.64
CA LYS A 543 -2.06 -33.34 -13.00
C LYS A 543 -1.86 -32.96 -14.47
N ASN A 544 -2.19 -31.73 -14.79
CA ASN A 544 -2.05 -31.19 -16.13
C ASN A 544 -0.61 -30.85 -16.49
N SER A 545 -0.35 -30.72 -17.76
CA SER A 545 0.92 -30.38 -18.35
C SER A 545 0.70 -29.48 -19.57
N GLY A 546 1.71 -29.34 -20.42
CA GLY A 546 1.66 -28.61 -21.67
C GLY A 546 3.02 -28.42 -22.28
N ALA A 547 3.07 -27.75 -23.42
CA ALA A 547 4.30 -27.47 -24.14
C ALA A 547 4.75 -26.02 -23.92
N VAL A 548 6.02 -25.84 -23.55
CA VAL A 548 6.70 -24.54 -23.56
C VAL A 548 7.16 -24.26 -24.98
N LEU A 549 6.94 -23.04 -25.46
CA LEU A 549 7.17 -22.60 -26.82
C LEU A 549 8.21 -21.45 -26.87
N GLY A 550 8.79 -21.21 -28.05
CA GLY A 550 9.70 -20.08 -28.28
C GLY A 550 11.05 -20.21 -27.59
N MET A 551 11.44 -21.44 -27.25
CA MET A 551 12.75 -21.72 -26.65
C MET A 551 13.86 -21.69 -27.72
N ASP A 552 15.08 -21.46 -27.28
CA ASP A 552 16.27 -21.52 -28.16
C ASP A 552 16.65 -22.98 -28.41
N PRO A 553 16.51 -23.50 -29.65
CA PRO A 553 16.77 -24.91 -29.95
C PRO A 553 18.22 -25.34 -29.79
N ASP A 554 19.16 -24.39 -29.81
CA ASP A 554 20.59 -24.66 -29.68
C ASP A 554 21.07 -24.66 -28.22
N ARG A 555 20.16 -24.42 -27.27
CA ARG A 555 20.47 -24.28 -25.84
C ARG A 555 19.78 -25.35 -25.00
N SER A 556 20.34 -25.55 -23.81
CA SER A 556 19.68 -26.33 -22.75
C SER A 556 19.14 -25.42 -21.65
N TYR A 557 18.20 -25.94 -20.89
CA TYR A 557 17.55 -25.26 -19.79
C TYR A 557 17.52 -26.18 -18.57
N ASP A 558 17.70 -25.59 -17.39
CA ASP A 558 17.33 -26.25 -16.15
C ASP A 558 15.83 -26.06 -15.91
N ALA A 559 15.11 -27.14 -15.74
CA ALA A 559 13.67 -27.16 -15.54
C ALA A 559 13.30 -27.73 -14.17
N SER A 560 12.29 -27.14 -13.55
CA SER A 560 11.78 -27.59 -12.25
C SER A 560 10.30 -27.26 -12.07
N TRP A 561 9.65 -27.98 -11.17
CA TRP A 561 8.37 -27.63 -10.58
C TRP A 561 8.60 -26.93 -9.24
N PHE A 562 8.00 -25.77 -9.06
CA PHE A 562 8.01 -25.05 -7.80
C PHE A 562 6.62 -25.15 -7.16
N ASP A 563 6.56 -25.50 -5.89
CA ASP A 563 5.32 -25.50 -5.10
C ASP A 563 5.07 -24.13 -4.49
N PRO A 564 4.07 -23.36 -4.95
CA PRO A 564 3.80 -22.01 -4.46
C PRO A 564 3.23 -21.98 -3.04
N ARG A 565 2.91 -23.14 -2.45
CA ARG A 565 2.41 -23.27 -1.08
C ARG A 565 3.55 -23.33 -0.08
N THR A 566 4.62 -24.05 -0.40
CA THR A 566 5.73 -24.35 0.51
C THR A 566 7.05 -23.67 0.13
N GLY A 567 7.22 -23.34 -1.15
CA GLY A 567 8.49 -22.87 -1.70
C GLY A 567 9.44 -24.00 -2.10
N GLU A 568 9.02 -25.24 -2.00
CA GLU A 568 9.81 -26.41 -2.41
C GLU A 568 9.94 -26.50 -3.92
N THR A 569 11.08 -27.01 -4.36
CA THR A 569 11.39 -27.22 -5.77
C THR A 569 11.56 -28.71 -6.04
N VAL A 570 10.87 -29.22 -7.04
CA VAL A 570 11.02 -30.58 -7.56
C VAL A 570 11.75 -30.48 -8.89
N GLU A 571 12.99 -30.94 -8.93
CA GLU A 571 13.83 -30.88 -10.12
C GLU A 571 13.31 -31.81 -11.21
N ILE A 572 13.20 -31.26 -12.43
CA ILE A 572 12.99 -32.05 -13.66
C ILE A 572 14.37 -32.38 -14.26
N GLY A 573 15.30 -31.43 -14.16
CA GLY A 573 16.66 -31.52 -14.63
C GLY A 573 16.93 -30.76 -15.92
N GLU A 574 18.07 -31.06 -16.56
CA GLU A 574 18.44 -30.42 -17.81
C GLU A 574 17.58 -30.93 -18.96
N ILE A 575 17.01 -30.01 -19.72
CA ILE A 575 16.18 -30.33 -20.89
C ILE A 575 16.69 -29.59 -22.13
N ARG A 576 16.30 -30.07 -23.31
CA ARG A 576 16.49 -29.38 -24.59
C ARG A 576 15.16 -29.34 -25.35
N PRO A 577 14.83 -28.20 -25.96
CA PRO A 577 13.69 -28.13 -26.87
C PRO A 577 13.98 -28.88 -28.17
N ASP A 578 12.92 -29.14 -28.93
CA ASP A 578 13.05 -29.64 -30.30
C ASP A 578 13.56 -28.53 -31.27
N ALA A 579 13.72 -28.88 -32.55
CA ALA A 579 14.20 -27.98 -33.59
C ALA A 579 13.23 -26.78 -33.85
N GLN A 580 12.01 -26.85 -33.35
CA GLN A 580 11.01 -25.79 -33.43
C GLN A 580 10.99 -24.91 -32.18
N GLY A 581 11.88 -25.16 -31.21
CA GLY A 581 11.92 -24.44 -29.95
C GLY A 581 10.79 -24.80 -29.00
N THR A 582 10.30 -26.07 -29.09
CA THR A 582 9.19 -26.58 -28.27
C THR A 582 9.70 -27.67 -27.33
N TRP A 583 9.21 -27.66 -26.10
CA TRP A 583 9.46 -28.72 -25.14
C TRP A 583 8.17 -29.10 -24.39
N GLN A 584 7.84 -30.42 -24.39
CA GLN A 584 6.72 -30.96 -23.64
C GLN A 584 7.11 -31.17 -22.19
N ALA A 585 6.47 -30.45 -21.29
CA ALA A 585 6.69 -30.60 -19.86
C ALA A 585 6.06 -31.91 -19.33
N PRO A 586 6.64 -32.56 -18.31
CA PRO A 586 5.99 -33.66 -17.61
C PRO A 586 4.74 -33.17 -16.86
N GLU A 587 3.90 -34.12 -16.43
CA GLU A 587 2.77 -33.80 -15.52
C GLU A 587 3.27 -33.17 -14.22
N LYS A 588 2.43 -32.31 -13.63
CA LYS A 588 2.66 -31.76 -12.29
C LYS A 588 2.84 -32.87 -11.25
N PRO A 589 3.62 -32.64 -10.19
CA PRO A 589 3.82 -33.63 -9.12
C PRO A 589 2.51 -34.04 -8.42
N ALA A 590 1.56 -33.12 -8.28
CA ALA A 590 0.23 -33.40 -7.70
C ALA A 590 -0.88 -32.63 -8.42
N ALA A 591 -2.13 -32.86 -8.03
CA ALA A 591 -3.29 -32.12 -8.54
C ALA A 591 -3.44 -30.71 -7.99
N ASP A 592 -2.52 -30.27 -7.16
CA ASP A 592 -2.43 -28.90 -6.64
C ASP A 592 -1.88 -27.92 -7.67
N ASP A 593 -1.84 -26.62 -7.34
CA ASP A 593 -1.17 -25.63 -8.17
C ASP A 593 0.36 -25.76 -8.07
N TYR A 594 1.01 -25.60 -9.20
CA TYR A 594 2.47 -25.62 -9.35
C TYR A 594 2.93 -24.57 -10.36
N VAL A 595 4.17 -24.14 -10.20
CA VAL A 595 4.85 -23.28 -11.17
C VAL A 595 5.90 -24.09 -11.90
N LEU A 596 5.79 -24.17 -13.23
CA LEU A 596 6.86 -24.65 -14.06
C LEU A 596 7.86 -23.51 -14.27
N PHE A 597 9.10 -23.74 -13.88
CA PHE A 597 10.18 -22.79 -14.01
C PHE A 597 11.30 -23.34 -14.86
N LEU A 598 11.71 -22.59 -15.87
CA LEU A 598 12.84 -22.93 -16.72
C LEU A 598 13.81 -21.75 -16.80
N LYS A 599 15.09 -22.05 -16.71
CA LYS A 599 16.18 -21.07 -16.86
C LYS A 599 17.22 -21.61 -17.83
N LYS A 600 17.56 -20.80 -18.84
CA LYS A 600 18.57 -21.12 -19.85
C LYS A 600 19.95 -21.23 -19.21
N LYS A 601 20.74 -22.22 -19.68
CA LYS A 601 22.15 -22.41 -19.31
C LYS A 601 23.10 -21.55 -20.13
#